data_80a07b273ea50a7de18a6e49075f61e7
#
_entry.id   80a07b273ea50a7de18a6e49075f61e7
#
_cell.length_a   1.000
_cell.length_b   1.000
_cell.length_c   1.000
_cell.angle_alpha   90.00
_cell.angle_beta   90.00
_cell.angle_gamma   90.00
#
_symmetry.space_group_name_H-M   'P 1'
#
loop_
_entity.id
_entity.type
_entity.pdbx_description
1 polymer ?
#
loop_
_entity_poly.entity_id
_entity_poly.type
_entity_poly.pdbx_seq_one_letter_code
_entity_poly.pdbx_strand_id
1 'polypeptide(L)'
;MRNKKKAIFNTIFLILIFSITVYMVFKGEDLGEIIHTVRQADPVYLLISVVCVVLFILGESVIIFYMMRTLGAKVKMGHCALYSFVGFFFSCITPSASGGQPMQIYFMKKDKLPIPVTTLVLMIVTITYKAVLVVIGIVIWIFGRGFLQGYLGQYMWVFYLGVGLNIFCVTFMMILVFAPGLAKWIMVKGLKLIEHFRFLKPKTTRLEKLEASMDQYHETAAFWASHKLVILKVLLITMAQRILLFTVTYWVYRSLGFHGYSIITLTILQSVISVSVDMLPLPGGMGISESLYLVMFAPVFGEALLPAMLLSRGISYYAQMLISAVMTCVAYFIIGRKEQEEK
;
A
#
# COMPACT_ATOMS: atom_id res chain seq x y z
N MET A 1 36.07 -10.90 4.68
CA MET A 1 35.91 -10.35 3.30
C MET A 1 34.53 -10.62 2.68
N ARG A 2 33.91 -11.79 2.88
CA ARG A 2 32.56 -12.16 2.31
C ARG A 2 31.43 -11.26 2.81
N ASN A 3 31.47 -10.77 4.05
CA ASN A 3 30.45 -9.85 4.61
C ASN A 3 30.55 -8.42 4.06
N LYS A 4 31.78 -7.91 3.82
CA LYS A 4 31.95 -6.57 3.20
C LYS A 4 31.42 -6.54 1.76
N LYS A 5 31.67 -7.60 0.97
CA LYS A 5 31.13 -7.71 -0.40
C LYS A 5 29.60 -7.76 -0.42
N LYS A 6 28.96 -8.48 0.51
CA LYS A 6 27.50 -8.50 0.63
C LYS A 6 26.93 -7.15 1.06
N ALA A 7 27.58 -6.47 2.01
CA ALA A 7 27.16 -5.13 2.42
C ALA A 7 27.28 -4.11 1.26
N ILE A 8 28.40 -4.12 0.53
CA ILE A 8 28.60 -3.29 -0.66
C ILE A 8 27.55 -3.59 -1.73
N PHE A 9 27.30 -4.87 -2.04
CA PHE A 9 26.29 -5.28 -3.00
C PHE A 9 24.88 -4.79 -2.61
N ASN A 10 24.50 -4.95 -1.34
CA ASN A 10 23.21 -4.47 -0.84
C ASN A 10 23.10 -2.94 -0.88
N THR A 11 24.18 -2.21 -0.56
CA THR A 11 24.21 -0.75 -0.66
C THR A 11 24.10 -0.29 -2.13
N ILE A 12 24.83 -0.92 -3.04
CA ILE A 12 24.72 -0.64 -4.49
C ILE A 12 23.30 -0.94 -4.98
N PHE A 13 22.70 -2.05 -4.55
CA PHE A 13 21.34 -2.42 -4.90
C PHE A 13 20.32 -1.38 -4.40
N LEU A 14 20.46 -0.89 -3.16
CA LEU A 14 19.62 0.18 -2.61
C LEU A 14 19.79 1.49 -3.37
N ILE A 15 21.03 1.89 -3.67
CA ILE A 15 21.32 3.09 -4.47
C ILE A 15 20.73 2.96 -5.88
N LEU A 16 20.87 1.79 -6.51
CA LEU A 16 20.31 1.52 -7.83
C LEU A 16 18.78 1.64 -7.82
N ILE A 17 18.11 1.00 -6.85
CA ILE A 17 16.66 1.09 -6.69
C ILE A 17 16.25 2.54 -6.45
N PHE A 18 16.94 3.27 -5.56
CA PHE A 18 16.65 4.67 -5.29
C PHE A 18 16.84 5.53 -6.56
N SER A 19 17.92 5.34 -7.31
CA SER A 19 18.18 6.07 -8.55
C SER A 19 17.15 5.77 -9.63
N ILE A 20 16.76 4.49 -9.79
CA ILE A 20 15.67 4.10 -10.70
C ILE A 20 14.35 4.75 -10.26
N THR A 21 14.07 4.76 -8.96
CA THR A 21 12.89 5.38 -8.39
C THR A 21 12.84 6.88 -8.72
N VAL A 22 13.92 7.61 -8.42
CA VAL A 22 14.03 9.04 -8.74
C VAL A 22 13.89 9.28 -10.25
N TYR A 23 14.56 8.48 -11.07
CA TYR A 23 14.45 8.57 -12.53
C TYR A 23 13.00 8.34 -13.01
N MET A 24 12.30 7.32 -12.48
CA MET A 24 10.90 7.04 -12.85
C MET A 24 9.95 8.16 -12.41
N VAL A 25 10.21 8.77 -11.24
CA VAL A 25 9.42 9.90 -10.70
C VAL A 25 9.49 11.11 -11.62
N PHE A 26 10.68 11.44 -12.10
CA PHE A 26 10.89 12.68 -12.86
C PHE A 26 10.92 12.48 -14.38
N LYS A 27 10.85 11.24 -14.85
CA LYS A 27 10.82 10.95 -16.29
C LYS A 27 9.50 11.36 -16.91
N GLY A 28 9.54 12.34 -17.81
CA GLY A 28 8.38 12.84 -18.55
C GLY A 28 7.64 14.01 -17.89
N GLU A 29 8.09 14.45 -16.69
CA GLU A 29 7.53 15.61 -16.00
C GLU A 29 8.38 16.87 -16.25
N ASP A 30 7.74 18.02 -16.45
CA ASP A 30 8.45 19.31 -16.51
C ASP A 30 8.78 19.79 -15.10
N LEU A 31 10.05 19.62 -14.73
CA LEU A 31 10.57 20.06 -13.43
C LEU A 31 10.41 21.57 -13.22
N GLY A 32 10.49 22.36 -14.31
CA GLY A 32 10.30 23.80 -14.24
C GLY A 32 8.88 24.16 -13.83
N GLU A 33 7.89 23.52 -14.41
CA GLU A 33 6.46 23.72 -14.09
C GLU A 33 6.14 23.27 -12.65
N ILE A 34 6.66 22.11 -12.23
CA ILE A 34 6.49 21.62 -10.85
C ILE A 34 7.08 22.62 -9.85
N ILE A 35 8.31 23.07 -10.07
CA ILE A 35 8.99 24.02 -9.16
C ILE A 35 8.23 25.35 -9.10
N HIS A 36 7.79 25.85 -10.24
CA HIS A 36 7.03 27.10 -10.31
C HIS A 36 5.71 26.99 -9.53
N THR A 37 4.95 25.90 -9.75
CA THR A 37 3.69 25.64 -9.07
C THR A 37 3.86 25.48 -7.57
N VAL A 38 4.89 24.72 -7.13
CA VAL A 38 5.20 24.54 -5.70
C VAL A 38 5.56 25.88 -5.03
N ARG A 39 6.23 26.79 -5.76
CA ARG A 39 6.58 28.13 -5.22
C ARG A 39 5.38 29.04 -5.04
N GLN A 40 4.33 28.88 -5.82
CA GLN A 40 3.10 29.68 -5.74
C GLN A 40 2.11 29.13 -4.72
N ALA A 41 2.17 27.84 -4.42
CA ALA A 41 1.26 27.18 -3.51
C ALA A 41 1.56 27.55 -2.05
N ASP A 42 0.52 27.73 -1.24
CA ASP A 42 0.65 28.00 0.20
C ASP A 42 1.33 26.82 0.92
N PRO A 43 2.52 27.03 1.51
CA PRO A 43 3.29 25.97 2.11
C PRO A 43 2.61 25.33 3.35
N VAL A 44 1.72 26.03 4.03
CA VAL A 44 1.01 25.50 5.20
C VAL A 44 0.09 24.35 4.79
N TYR A 45 -0.70 24.52 3.73
CA TYR A 45 -1.57 23.46 3.23
C TYR A 45 -0.80 22.31 2.60
N LEU A 46 0.35 22.59 1.95
CA LEU A 46 1.23 21.52 1.45
C LEU A 46 1.83 20.69 2.60
N LEU A 47 2.24 21.34 3.69
CA LEU A 47 2.73 20.65 4.88
C LEU A 47 1.64 19.76 5.51
N ILE A 48 0.40 20.27 5.61
CA ILE A 48 -0.74 19.47 6.07
C ILE A 48 -0.93 18.24 5.18
N SER A 49 -0.82 18.39 3.86
CA SER A 49 -0.89 17.29 2.91
C SER A 49 0.17 16.22 3.16
N VAL A 50 1.42 16.63 3.39
CA VAL A 50 2.54 15.70 3.70
C VAL A 50 2.29 15.00 5.06
N VAL A 51 1.81 15.74 6.07
CA VAL A 51 1.45 15.17 7.37
C VAL A 51 0.35 14.12 7.22
N CYS A 52 -0.69 14.37 6.40
CA CYS A 52 -1.73 13.38 6.11
C CYS A 52 -1.16 12.09 5.51
N VAL A 53 -0.18 12.20 4.60
CA VAL A 53 0.49 11.03 4.01
C VAL A 53 1.30 10.25 5.05
N VAL A 54 2.05 10.94 5.92
CA VAL A 54 2.82 10.29 6.99
C VAL A 54 1.89 9.59 7.98
N LEU A 55 0.80 10.26 8.39
CA LEU A 55 -0.20 9.67 9.27
C LEU A 55 -0.93 8.48 8.63
N PHE A 56 -1.16 8.51 7.32
CA PHE A 56 -1.67 7.36 6.58
C PHE A 56 -0.74 6.15 6.69
N ILE A 57 0.57 6.32 6.52
CA ILE A 57 1.55 5.23 6.67
C ILE A 57 1.60 4.74 8.12
N LEU A 58 1.62 5.67 9.09
CA LEU A 58 1.63 5.33 10.52
C LEU A 58 0.33 4.65 10.96
N GLY A 59 -0.80 4.90 10.30
CA GLY A 59 -2.04 4.17 10.52
C GLY A 59 -1.89 2.66 10.32
N GLU A 60 -1.20 2.23 9.25
CA GLU A 60 -0.88 0.81 9.05
C GLU A 60 0.04 0.28 10.15
N SER A 61 0.99 1.09 10.62
CA SER A 61 1.89 0.73 11.72
C SER A 61 1.13 0.44 13.01
N VAL A 62 0.10 1.26 13.31
CA VAL A 62 -0.81 1.05 14.45
C VAL A 62 -1.58 -0.26 14.30
N ILE A 63 -2.07 -0.56 13.09
CA ILE A 63 -2.79 -1.80 12.81
C ILE A 63 -1.88 -3.01 13.03
N ILE A 64 -0.69 -3.02 12.43
CA ILE A 64 0.28 -4.12 12.59
C ILE A 64 0.64 -4.29 14.07
N PHE A 65 0.95 -3.20 14.78
CA PHE A 65 1.26 -3.23 16.21
C PHE A 65 0.11 -3.81 17.03
N TYR A 66 -1.12 -3.33 16.80
CA TYR A 66 -2.31 -3.79 17.50
C TYR A 66 -2.57 -5.28 17.27
N MET A 67 -2.53 -5.74 16.03
CA MET A 67 -2.75 -7.15 15.69
C MET A 67 -1.66 -8.04 16.28
N MET A 68 -0.39 -7.70 16.12
CA MET A 68 0.72 -8.49 16.65
C MET A 68 0.67 -8.59 18.19
N ARG A 69 0.32 -7.50 18.87
CA ARG A 69 0.14 -7.49 20.33
C ARG A 69 -1.05 -8.34 20.77
N THR A 70 -2.14 -8.35 20.02
CA THR A 70 -3.30 -9.20 20.30
C THR A 70 -2.95 -10.69 20.20
N LEU A 71 -2.00 -11.06 19.34
CA LEU A 71 -1.43 -12.42 19.26
C LEU A 71 -0.37 -12.71 20.33
N GLY A 72 -0.13 -11.80 21.27
CA GLY A 72 0.89 -11.95 22.32
C GLY A 72 2.33 -11.71 21.87
N ALA A 73 2.55 -11.27 20.64
CA ALA A 73 3.88 -11.01 20.13
C ALA A 73 4.49 -9.74 20.76
N LYS A 74 5.75 -9.82 21.16
CA LYS A 74 6.50 -8.68 21.72
C LYS A 74 7.09 -7.83 20.60
N VAL A 75 6.31 -6.90 20.04
CA VAL A 75 6.75 -5.96 19.01
C VAL A 75 6.85 -4.53 19.55
N LYS A 76 7.75 -3.73 18.98
CA LYS A 76 7.90 -2.30 19.26
C LYS A 76 7.18 -1.49 18.19
N MET A 77 6.49 -0.41 18.57
CA MET A 77 5.80 0.49 17.63
C MET A 77 6.74 1.05 16.57
N GLY A 78 7.97 1.44 16.94
CA GLY A 78 8.97 1.94 15.98
C GLY A 78 9.36 0.90 14.92
N HIS A 79 9.43 -0.40 15.25
CA HIS A 79 9.67 -1.46 14.27
C HIS A 79 8.45 -1.66 13.36
N CYS A 80 7.22 -1.58 13.91
CA CYS A 80 6.01 -1.63 13.10
C CYS A 80 5.93 -0.46 12.12
N ALA A 81 6.38 0.74 12.53
CA ALA A 81 6.49 1.88 11.62
C ALA A 81 7.48 1.60 10.48
N LEU A 82 8.65 1.03 10.78
CA LEU A 82 9.61 0.65 9.75
C LEU A 82 9.07 -0.40 8.79
N TYR A 83 8.30 -1.40 9.28
CA TYR A 83 7.65 -2.37 8.38
C TYR A 83 6.67 -1.71 7.44
N SER A 84 5.85 -0.77 7.92
CA SER A 84 4.89 -0.05 7.07
C SER A 84 5.60 0.79 6.01
N PHE A 85 6.62 1.56 6.37
CA PHE A 85 7.40 2.31 5.38
C PHE A 85 8.04 1.41 4.32
N VAL A 86 8.63 0.28 4.73
CA VAL A 86 9.14 -0.74 3.79
C VAL A 86 8.02 -1.24 2.88
N GLY A 87 6.87 -1.58 3.44
CA GLY A 87 5.71 -2.03 2.69
C GLY A 87 5.26 -1.03 1.65
N PHE A 88 5.07 0.23 2.03
CA PHE A 88 4.65 1.29 1.11
C PHE A 88 5.71 1.59 0.03
N PHE A 89 6.99 1.63 0.37
CA PHE A 89 8.05 1.81 -0.62
C PHE A 89 7.99 0.74 -1.72
N PHE A 90 8.01 -0.54 -1.32
CA PHE A 90 7.98 -1.64 -2.30
C PHE A 90 6.63 -1.76 -3.01
N SER A 91 5.53 -1.36 -2.38
CA SER A 91 4.22 -1.27 -3.03
C SER A 91 4.20 -0.22 -4.14
N CYS A 92 4.81 0.95 -3.91
CA CYS A 92 4.88 2.01 -4.91
C CYS A 92 5.66 1.60 -6.17
N ILE A 93 6.78 0.88 -6.02
CA ILE A 93 7.66 0.53 -7.15
C ILE A 93 7.29 -0.77 -7.85
N THR A 94 6.26 -1.50 -7.39
CA THR A 94 5.87 -2.79 -7.97
C THR A 94 4.45 -2.76 -8.54
N PRO A 95 4.20 -3.50 -9.63
CA PRO A 95 2.88 -3.59 -10.23
C PRO A 95 1.85 -4.11 -9.21
N SER A 96 0.66 -3.51 -9.19
CA SER A 96 -0.45 -3.84 -8.26
C SER A 96 -0.03 -3.92 -6.78
N ALA A 97 0.98 -3.13 -6.37
CA ALA A 97 1.53 -3.10 -5.01
C ALA A 97 2.01 -4.47 -4.48
N SER A 98 2.37 -5.41 -5.37
CA SER A 98 2.66 -6.81 -5.03
C SER A 98 3.95 -7.02 -4.22
N GLY A 99 4.89 -6.06 -4.23
CA GLY A 99 6.18 -6.16 -3.54
C GLY A 99 6.14 -5.79 -2.05
N GLY A 100 5.13 -5.06 -1.60
CA GLY A 100 5.06 -4.53 -0.23
C GLY A 100 5.05 -5.61 0.82
N GLN A 101 4.08 -6.51 0.78
CA GLN A 101 3.93 -7.59 1.76
C GLN A 101 5.13 -8.55 1.85
N PRO A 102 5.69 -9.06 0.74
CA PRO A 102 6.88 -9.90 0.82
C PRO A 102 8.05 -9.23 1.53
N MET A 103 8.23 -7.94 1.31
CA MET A 103 9.31 -7.19 1.95
C MET A 103 9.01 -6.89 3.43
N GLN A 104 7.76 -6.61 3.80
CA GLN A 104 7.35 -6.52 5.20
C GLN A 104 7.64 -7.84 5.93
N ILE A 105 7.21 -8.98 5.37
CA ILE A 105 7.48 -10.31 5.93
C ILE A 105 9.00 -10.54 6.09
N TYR A 106 9.80 -10.14 5.11
CA TYR A 106 11.25 -10.28 5.17
C TYR A 106 11.86 -9.53 6.36
N PHE A 107 11.45 -8.27 6.61
CA PHE A 107 11.93 -7.48 7.75
C PHE A 107 11.37 -7.98 9.09
N MET A 108 10.10 -8.38 9.14
CA MET A 108 9.48 -8.99 10.32
C MET A 108 10.15 -10.31 10.70
N LYS A 109 10.53 -11.14 9.71
CA LYS A 109 11.32 -12.35 9.92
C LYS A 109 12.69 -12.06 10.53
N LYS A 110 13.34 -10.96 10.13
CA LYS A 110 14.63 -10.54 10.72
C LYS A 110 14.49 -10.17 12.20
N ASP A 111 13.34 -9.66 12.61
CA ASP A 111 12.98 -9.44 14.00
C ASP A 111 12.46 -10.72 14.71
N LYS A 112 12.75 -11.92 14.13
CA LYS A 112 12.41 -13.24 14.68
C LYS A 112 10.90 -13.52 14.79
N LEU A 113 10.05 -12.76 14.05
CA LEU A 113 8.61 -13.01 14.00
C LEU A 113 8.31 -14.20 13.08
N PRO A 114 7.38 -15.10 13.45
CA PRO A 114 7.04 -16.28 12.65
C PRO A 114 6.40 -15.88 11.32
N ILE A 115 6.89 -16.45 10.21
CA ILE A 115 6.40 -16.15 8.85
C ILE A 115 4.89 -16.42 8.70
N PRO A 116 4.32 -17.57 9.17
CA PRO A 116 2.89 -17.82 9.00
C PRO A 116 2.03 -16.77 9.69
N VAL A 117 2.40 -16.35 10.89
CA VAL A 117 1.70 -15.32 11.68
C VAL A 117 1.76 -13.97 10.98
N THR A 118 2.96 -13.54 10.57
CA THR A 118 3.16 -12.25 9.87
C THR A 118 2.43 -12.22 8.55
N THR A 119 2.43 -13.34 7.81
CA THR A 119 1.70 -13.45 6.53
C THR A 119 0.20 -13.25 6.74
N LEU A 120 -0.40 -13.92 7.73
CA LEU A 120 -1.83 -13.76 8.03
C LEU A 120 -2.18 -12.35 8.49
N VAL A 121 -1.37 -11.76 9.38
CA VAL A 121 -1.59 -10.36 9.82
C VAL A 121 -1.61 -9.43 8.61
N LEU A 122 -0.62 -9.51 7.73
CA LEU A 122 -0.53 -8.66 6.55
C LEU A 122 -1.63 -8.98 5.51
N MET A 123 -2.07 -10.22 5.40
CA MET A 123 -3.24 -10.56 4.57
C MET A 123 -4.50 -9.89 5.09
N ILE A 124 -4.75 -9.89 6.42
CA ILE A 124 -5.89 -9.21 7.02
C ILE A 124 -5.79 -7.69 6.82
N VAL A 125 -4.61 -7.10 7.00
CA VAL A 125 -4.36 -5.68 6.68
C VAL A 125 -4.76 -5.38 5.23
N THR A 126 -4.35 -6.22 4.28
CA THR A 126 -4.71 -6.01 2.87
C THR A 126 -6.20 -6.24 2.60
N ILE A 127 -6.81 -7.26 3.22
CA ILE A 127 -8.25 -7.51 3.09
C ILE A 127 -9.02 -6.27 3.57
N THR A 128 -8.71 -5.74 4.75
CA THR A 128 -9.40 -4.56 5.29
C THR A 128 -9.16 -3.32 4.43
N TYR A 129 -7.95 -3.15 3.90
CA TYR A 129 -7.59 -2.08 2.99
C TYR A 129 -8.41 -2.11 1.70
N LYS A 130 -8.56 -3.29 1.08
CA LYS A 130 -9.40 -3.48 -0.11
C LYS A 130 -10.89 -3.42 0.20
N ALA A 131 -11.32 -3.99 1.35
CA ALA A 131 -12.71 -3.95 1.78
C ALA A 131 -13.21 -2.51 1.98
N VAL A 132 -12.38 -1.61 2.51
CA VAL A 132 -12.72 -0.18 2.61
C VAL A 132 -12.99 0.42 1.24
N LEU A 133 -12.18 0.11 0.22
CA LEU A 133 -12.41 0.58 -1.16
C LEU A 133 -13.71 0.01 -1.75
N VAL A 134 -14.00 -1.26 -1.46
CA VAL A 134 -15.27 -1.89 -1.88
C VAL A 134 -16.45 -1.18 -1.23
N VAL A 135 -16.39 -0.94 0.09
CA VAL A 135 -17.46 -0.22 0.82
C VAL A 135 -17.67 1.17 0.26
N ILE A 136 -16.59 1.94 0.10
CA ILE A 136 -16.64 3.29 -0.50
C ILE A 136 -17.22 3.22 -1.91
N GLY A 137 -16.73 2.30 -2.75
CA GLY A 137 -17.22 2.13 -4.13
C GLY A 137 -18.71 1.81 -4.20
N ILE A 138 -19.19 0.90 -3.35
CA ILE A 138 -20.61 0.53 -3.29
C ILE A 138 -21.47 1.70 -2.78
N VAL A 139 -21.04 2.37 -1.72
CA VAL A 139 -21.76 3.55 -1.16
C VAL A 139 -21.89 4.65 -2.22
N ILE A 140 -20.80 4.98 -2.91
CA ILE A 140 -20.82 5.98 -3.98
C ILE A 140 -21.71 5.52 -5.15
N TRP A 141 -21.66 4.26 -5.52
CA TRP A 141 -22.51 3.73 -6.59
C TRP A 141 -24.00 3.80 -6.26
N ILE A 142 -24.39 3.50 -5.02
CA ILE A 142 -25.80 3.50 -4.59
C ILE A 142 -26.32 4.94 -4.43
N PHE A 143 -25.58 5.78 -3.71
CA PHE A 143 -26.07 7.10 -3.29
C PHE A 143 -25.57 8.26 -4.17
N GLY A 144 -24.48 8.06 -4.91
CA GLY A 144 -23.81 9.09 -5.70
C GLY A 144 -23.77 8.83 -7.20
N ARG A 145 -24.61 7.94 -7.75
CA ARG A 145 -24.53 7.57 -9.17
C ARG A 145 -24.67 8.75 -10.11
N GLY A 146 -25.65 9.64 -9.87
CA GLY A 146 -25.86 10.85 -10.70
C GLY A 146 -24.69 11.83 -10.59
N PHE A 147 -24.17 12.04 -9.37
CA PHE A 147 -22.96 12.82 -9.13
C PHE A 147 -21.77 12.22 -9.87
N LEU A 148 -21.55 10.92 -9.74
CA LEU A 148 -20.44 10.23 -10.37
C LEU A 148 -20.50 10.31 -11.92
N GLN A 149 -21.69 10.17 -12.50
CA GLN A 149 -21.88 10.27 -13.94
C GLN A 149 -21.54 11.67 -14.47
N GLY A 150 -21.81 12.73 -13.70
CA GLY A 150 -21.44 14.09 -14.03
C GLY A 150 -19.93 14.34 -14.13
N TYR A 151 -19.12 13.61 -13.32
CA TYR A 151 -17.67 13.77 -13.29
C TYR A 151 -16.91 12.74 -14.14
N LEU A 152 -17.37 11.49 -14.22
CA LEU A 152 -16.71 10.42 -14.98
C LEU A 152 -17.18 10.29 -16.43
N GLY A 153 -18.45 10.62 -16.71
CA GLY A 153 -19.02 10.50 -18.04
C GLY A 153 -18.77 9.12 -18.66
N GLN A 154 -18.06 9.09 -19.80
CA GLN A 154 -17.72 7.85 -20.51
C GLN A 154 -16.75 6.91 -19.77
N TYR A 155 -16.07 7.36 -18.74
CA TYR A 155 -15.10 6.57 -17.96
C TYR A 155 -15.74 5.79 -16.80
N MET A 156 -17.05 5.78 -16.65
CA MET A 156 -17.77 5.00 -15.62
C MET A 156 -17.41 3.51 -15.62
N TRP A 157 -17.07 2.94 -16.77
CA TRP A 157 -16.65 1.55 -16.88
C TRP A 157 -15.35 1.24 -16.08
N VAL A 158 -14.42 2.19 -16.01
CA VAL A 158 -13.17 2.05 -15.23
C VAL A 158 -13.49 1.91 -13.75
N PHE A 159 -14.44 2.71 -13.25
CA PHE A 159 -14.92 2.62 -11.88
C PHE A 159 -15.55 1.24 -11.58
N TYR A 160 -16.44 0.75 -12.45
CA TYR A 160 -17.06 -0.57 -12.28
C TYR A 160 -16.02 -1.69 -12.33
N LEU A 161 -15.06 -1.60 -13.24
CA LEU A 161 -13.94 -2.54 -13.31
C LEU A 161 -13.14 -2.53 -12.01
N GLY A 162 -12.80 -1.35 -11.50
CA GLY A 162 -12.08 -1.18 -10.24
C GLY A 162 -12.82 -1.79 -9.05
N VAL A 163 -14.11 -1.50 -8.89
CA VAL A 163 -14.97 -2.11 -7.85
C VAL A 163 -14.99 -3.63 -7.98
N GLY A 164 -15.22 -4.15 -9.19
CA GLY A 164 -15.27 -5.59 -9.46
C GLY A 164 -13.94 -6.30 -9.11
N LEU A 165 -12.81 -5.72 -9.52
CA LEU A 165 -11.48 -6.25 -9.20
C LEU A 165 -11.18 -6.24 -7.69
N ASN A 166 -11.58 -5.17 -6.98
CA ASN A 166 -11.42 -5.12 -5.52
C ASN A 166 -12.30 -6.15 -4.82
N ILE A 167 -13.58 -6.34 -5.25
CA ILE A 167 -14.46 -7.39 -4.72
C ILE A 167 -13.85 -8.78 -4.96
N PHE A 168 -13.37 -9.04 -6.18
CA PHE A 168 -12.71 -10.29 -6.51
C PHE A 168 -11.50 -10.54 -5.61
N CYS A 169 -10.64 -9.56 -5.44
CA CYS A 169 -9.43 -9.66 -4.59
C CYS A 169 -9.80 -9.94 -3.13
N VAL A 170 -10.74 -9.18 -2.55
CA VAL A 170 -11.22 -9.38 -1.16
C VAL A 170 -11.77 -10.79 -1.00
N THR A 171 -12.67 -11.22 -1.89
CA THR A 171 -13.28 -12.55 -1.82
C THR A 171 -12.22 -13.64 -1.92
N PHE A 172 -11.31 -13.53 -2.86
CA PHE A 172 -10.22 -14.50 -3.05
C PHE A 172 -9.31 -14.58 -1.80
N MET A 173 -8.91 -13.45 -1.24
CA MET A 173 -8.07 -13.41 -0.03
C MET A 173 -8.83 -13.94 1.19
N MET A 174 -10.12 -13.62 1.33
CA MET A 174 -10.97 -14.17 2.40
C MET A 174 -11.04 -15.70 2.32
N ILE A 175 -11.21 -16.26 1.13
CA ILE A 175 -11.19 -17.73 0.92
C ILE A 175 -9.85 -18.30 1.36
N LEU A 176 -8.72 -17.68 0.99
CA LEU A 176 -7.38 -18.14 1.40
C LEU A 176 -7.20 -18.11 2.92
N VAL A 177 -7.72 -17.11 3.60
CA VAL A 177 -7.60 -16.98 5.07
C VAL A 177 -8.49 -17.98 5.78
N PHE A 178 -9.75 -18.13 5.37
CA PHE A 178 -10.74 -18.93 6.10
C PHE A 178 -10.93 -20.35 5.56
N ALA A 179 -10.27 -20.70 4.45
CA ALA A 179 -10.22 -22.07 3.92
C ALA A 179 -8.76 -22.58 3.89
N PRO A 180 -8.15 -22.88 5.05
CA PRO A 180 -6.74 -23.23 5.16
C PRO A 180 -6.37 -24.51 4.37
N GLY A 181 -7.30 -25.42 4.15
CA GLY A 181 -7.11 -26.58 3.28
C GLY A 181 -6.82 -26.19 1.82
N LEU A 182 -7.52 -25.16 1.31
CA LEU A 182 -7.28 -24.63 -0.03
C LEU A 182 -5.93 -23.90 -0.09
N ALA A 183 -5.59 -23.12 0.93
CA ALA A 183 -4.31 -22.45 1.04
C ALA A 183 -3.16 -23.47 1.03
N LYS A 184 -3.26 -24.54 1.84
CA LYS A 184 -2.29 -25.65 1.86
C LYS A 184 -2.17 -26.31 0.48
N TRP A 185 -3.28 -26.63 -0.17
CA TRP A 185 -3.26 -27.23 -1.51
C TRP A 185 -2.57 -26.35 -2.56
N ILE A 186 -2.86 -25.03 -2.56
CA ILE A 186 -2.22 -24.07 -3.47
C ILE A 186 -0.72 -24.01 -3.21
N MET A 187 -0.28 -23.91 -1.95
CA MET A 187 1.13 -23.83 -1.60
C MET A 187 1.88 -25.11 -1.91
N VAL A 188 1.31 -26.28 -1.64
CA VAL A 188 1.92 -27.59 -1.98
C VAL A 188 2.02 -27.76 -3.49
N LYS A 189 0.97 -27.43 -4.25
CA LYS A 189 1.02 -27.46 -5.72
C LYS A 189 2.04 -26.47 -6.27
N GLY A 190 2.07 -25.25 -5.74
CA GLY A 190 3.05 -24.24 -6.12
C GLY A 190 4.49 -24.70 -5.87
N LEU A 191 4.77 -25.30 -4.70
CA LEU A 191 6.10 -25.87 -4.40
C LEU A 191 6.46 -26.98 -5.38
N LYS A 192 5.56 -27.93 -5.64
CA LYS A 192 5.77 -29.02 -6.61
C LYS A 192 6.01 -28.50 -8.03
N LEU A 193 5.31 -27.44 -8.43
CA LEU A 193 5.48 -26.80 -9.74
C LEU A 193 6.88 -26.16 -9.85
N ILE A 194 7.33 -25.43 -8.81
CA ILE A 194 8.66 -24.81 -8.75
C ILE A 194 9.77 -25.89 -8.78
N GLU A 195 9.57 -27.01 -8.08
CA GLU A 195 10.48 -28.15 -8.11
C GLU A 195 10.46 -28.86 -9.48
N HIS A 196 9.31 -28.97 -10.13
CA HIS A 196 9.17 -29.54 -11.47
C HIS A 196 9.96 -28.76 -12.53
N PHE A 197 9.90 -27.42 -12.48
CA PHE A 197 10.69 -26.55 -13.35
C PHE A 197 12.19 -26.45 -12.96
N ARG A 198 12.68 -27.30 -12.03
CA ARG A 198 14.07 -27.35 -11.56
C ARG A 198 14.63 -26.04 -10.99
N PHE A 199 13.79 -25.07 -10.64
CA PHE A 199 14.24 -23.87 -9.92
C PHE A 199 14.73 -24.20 -8.50
N LEU A 200 14.23 -25.28 -7.90
CA LEU A 200 14.65 -25.78 -6.60
C LEU A 200 14.82 -27.31 -6.66
N LYS A 201 15.90 -27.84 -6.02
CA LYS A 201 16.06 -29.28 -5.83
C LYS A 201 15.01 -29.80 -4.83
N PRO A 202 14.31 -30.92 -5.12
CA PRO A 202 13.35 -31.51 -4.18
C PRO A 202 14.03 -31.88 -2.86
N LYS A 203 13.42 -31.51 -1.74
CA LYS A 203 13.88 -31.89 -0.39
C LYS A 203 12.64 -32.17 0.48
N THR A 204 12.56 -33.37 1.04
CA THR A 204 11.51 -33.80 1.98
C THR A 204 11.35 -32.84 3.17
N THR A 205 12.46 -32.37 3.73
CA THR A 205 12.52 -31.40 4.81
C THR A 205 11.81 -30.06 4.49
N ARG A 206 11.60 -29.73 3.20
CA ARG A 206 10.84 -28.52 2.83
C ARG A 206 9.35 -28.74 2.94
N LEU A 207 8.88 -29.93 2.59
CA LEU A 207 7.46 -30.26 2.69
C LEU A 207 7.04 -30.31 4.16
N GLU A 208 7.84 -30.96 5.03
CA GLU A 208 7.60 -31.00 6.48
C GLU A 208 7.59 -29.59 7.11
N LYS A 209 8.54 -28.72 6.72
CA LYS A 209 8.55 -27.32 7.17
C LYS A 209 7.35 -26.52 6.66
N LEU A 210 6.90 -26.80 5.44
CA LEU A 210 5.70 -26.18 4.89
C LEU A 210 4.46 -26.63 5.66
N GLU A 211 4.35 -27.92 5.97
CA GLU A 211 3.23 -28.46 6.75
C GLU A 211 3.16 -27.87 8.14
N ALA A 212 4.26 -27.83 8.88
CA ALA A 212 4.34 -27.18 10.20
C ALA A 212 3.98 -25.67 10.12
N SER A 213 4.39 -25.00 9.05
CA SER A 213 4.02 -23.59 8.83
C SER A 213 2.52 -23.43 8.54
N MET A 214 1.91 -24.41 7.87
CA MET A 214 0.46 -24.40 7.58
C MET A 214 -0.39 -24.70 8.81
N ASP A 215 0.10 -25.50 9.75
CA ASP A 215 -0.58 -25.74 11.03
C ASP A 215 -0.62 -24.42 11.86
N GLN A 216 0.49 -23.72 11.97
CA GLN A 216 0.56 -22.40 12.62
C GLN A 216 -0.31 -21.35 11.89
N TYR A 217 -0.37 -21.40 10.56
CA TYR A 217 -1.25 -20.56 9.76
C TYR A 217 -2.72 -20.85 10.11
N HIS A 218 -3.10 -22.12 10.20
CA HIS A 218 -4.47 -22.53 10.54
C HIS A 218 -4.89 -22.07 11.94
N GLU A 219 -4.04 -22.27 12.95
CA GLU A 219 -4.28 -21.79 14.32
C GLU A 219 -4.48 -20.27 14.37
N THR A 220 -3.61 -19.51 13.68
CA THR A 220 -3.71 -18.05 13.63
C THR A 220 -4.97 -17.60 12.88
N ALA A 221 -5.37 -18.29 11.81
CA ALA A 221 -6.61 -17.98 11.08
C ALA A 221 -7.85 -18.24 11.94
N ALA A 222 -7.88 -19.35 12.67
CA ALA A 222 -8.95 -19.69 13.62
C ALA A 222 -9.04 -18.65 14.76
N PHE A 223 -7.90 -18.18 15.27
CA PHE A 223 -7.85 -17.10 16.26
C PHE A 223 -8.54 -15.84 15.72
N TRP A 224 -8.22 -15.40 14.49
CA TRP A 224 -8.84 -14.21 13.92
C TRP A 224 -10.33 -14.40 13.62
N ALA A 225 -10.77 -15.59 13.24
CA ALA A 225 -12.18 -15.90 13.03
C ALA A 225 -13.02 -15.73 14.32
N SER A 226 -12.41 -15.97 15.50
CA SER A 226 -13.06 -15.78 16.80
C SER A 226 -12.97 -14.32 17.32
N HIS A 227 -12.02 -13.51 16.84
CA HIS A 227 -11.77 -12.15 17.32
C HIS A 227 -12.36 -11.06 16.39
N LYS A 228 -13.65 -11.17 16.05
CA LYS A 228 -14.34 -10.25 15.11
C LYS A 228 -14.26 -8.79 15.49
N LEU A 229 -14.27 -8.46 16.80
CA LEU A 229 -14.13 -7.08 17.28
C LEU A 229 -12.75 -6.46 16.95
N VAL A 230 -11.70 -7.27 16.93
CA VAL A 230 -10.37 -6.81 16.52
C VAL A 230 -10.39 -6.47 15.04
N ILE A 231 -10.95 -7.35 14.21
CA ILE A 231 -11.09 -7.10 12.77
C ILE A 231 -11.90 -5.83 12.48
N LEU A 232 -13.00 -5.62 13.22
CA LEU A 232 -13.80 -4.41 13.10
C LEU A 232 -13.00 -3.14 13.45
N LYS A 233 -12.22 -3.16 14.56
CA LYS A 233 -11.34 -2.04 14.92
C LYS A 233 -10.30 -1.77 13.85
N VAL A 234 -9.67 -2.82 13.30
CA VAL A 234 -8.72 -2.71 12.19
C VAL A 234 -9.39 -2.08 10.97
N LEU A 235 -10.60 -2.50 10.61
CA LEU A 235 -11.37 -1.93 9.51
C LEU A 235 -11.64 -0.43 9.72
N LEU A 236 -12.03 -0.02 10.93
CA LEU A 236 -12.28 1.38 11.26
C LEU A 236 -11.01 2.24 11.20
N ILE A 237 -9.89 1.73 11.70
CA ILE A 237 -8.58 2.41 11.58
C ILE A 237 -8.20 2.54 10.09
N THR A 238 -8.38 1.47 9.31
CA THR A 238 -8.13 1.48 7.86
C THR A 238 -9.01 2.48 7.14
N MET A 239 -10.28 2.58 7.51
CA MET A 239 -11.21 3.59 6.96
C MET A 239 -10.70 5.01 7.23
N ALA A 240 -10.35 5.30 8.49
CA ALA A 240 -9.85 6.62 8.88
C ALA A 240 -8.57 6.99 8.14
N GLN A 241 -7.60 6.06 8.05
CA GLN A 241 -6.34 6.32 7.35
C GLN A 241 -6.54 6.52 5.83
N ARG A 242 -7.47 5.79 5.21
CA ARG A 242 -7.79 5.95 3.78
C ARG A 242 -8.45 7.29 3.50
N ILE A 243 -9.44 7.67 4.30
CA ILE A 243 -10.10 8.98 4.19
C ILE A 243 -9.06 10.09 4.33
N LEU A 244 -8.14 9.97 5.30
CA LEU A 244 -7.07 10.96 5.51
C LEU A 244 -6.19 11.12 4.25
N LEU A 245 -5.80 10.03 3.59
CA LEU A 245 -5.04 10.09 2.35
C LEU A 245 -5.84 10.77 1.22
N PHE A 246 -7.14 10.51 1.13
CA PHE A 246 -7.99 11.11 0.10
C PHE A 246 -8.20 12.62 0.30
N THR A 247 -8.05 13.14 1.53
CA THR A 247 -8.11 14.59 1.79
C THR A 247 -6.91 15.36 1.24
N VAL A 248 -5.82 14.70 0.84
CA VAL A 248 -4.61 15.36 0.29
C VAL A 248 -4.97 16.29 -0.86
N THR A 249 -5.82 15.85 -1.80
CA THR A 249 -6.27 16.66 -2.94
C THR A 249 -7.03 17.93 -2.49
N TYR A 250 -7.79 17.86 -1.39
CA TYR A 250 -8.44 19.06 -0.82
C TYR A 250 -7.42 20.06 -0.25
N TRP A 251 -6.37 19.58 0.42
CA TRP A 251 -5.35 20.48 0.94
C TRP A 251 -4.53 21.12 -0.17
N VAL A 252 -4.28 20.39 -1.26
CA VAL A 252 -3.70 20.96 -2.49
C VAL A 252 -4.63 21.99 -3.12
N TYR A 253 -5.94 21.73 -3.17
CA TYR A 253 -6.95 22.70 -3.62
C TYR A 253 -6.87 24.00 -2.82
N ARG A 254 -6.74 23.89 -1.50
CA ARG A 254 -6.60 25.06 -0.61
C ARG A 254 -5.26 25.77 -0.79
N SER A 255 -4.18 25.04 -1.06
CA SER A 255 -2.85 25.62 -1.27
C SER A 255 -2.79 26.49 -2.54
N LEU A 256 -3.61 26.22 -3.53
CA LEU A 256 -3.73 27.00 -4.76
C LEU A 256 -4.74 28.15 -4.64
N GLY A 257 -5.26 28.44 -3.44
CA GLY A 257 -6.15 29.57 -3.19
C GLY A 257 -7.63 29.34 -3.51
N PHE A 258 -8.03 28.11 -3.84
CA PHE A 258 -9.43 27.79 -4.15
C PHE A 258 -10.29 27.54 -2.89
N HIS A 259 -11.59 27.90 -2.94
CA HIS A 259 -12.51 27.84 -1.79
C HIS A 259 -13.93 27.33 -2.11
N GLY A 260 -14.27 27.09 -3.38
CA GLY A 260 -15.64 26.80 -3.84
C GLY A 260 -16.14 25.37 -3.54
N TYR A 261 -15.24 24.38 -3.40
CA TYR A 261 -15.62 23.00 -3.15
C TYR A 261 -15.33 22.53 -1.73
N SER A 262 -16.23 21.68 -1.20
CA SER A 262 -16.09 21.13 0.16
C SER A 262 -15.01 20.02 0.21
N ILE A 263 -14.44 19.81 1.41
CA ILE A 263 -13.54 18.71 1.68
C ILE A 263 -14.18 17.34 1.35
N ILE A 264 -15.49 17.20 1.63
CA ILE A 264 -16.21 15.94 1.37
C ILE A 264 -16.26 15.65 -0.13
N THR A 265 -16.62 16.67 -0.95
CA THR A 265 -16.70 16.52 -2.41
C THR A 265 -15.37 16.07 -2.99
N LEU A 266 -14.26 16.75 -2.64
CA LEU A 266 -12.95 16.43 -3.20
C LEU A 266 -12.40 15.10 -2.68
N THR A 267 -12.70 14.74 -1.43
CA THR A 267 -12.37 13.43 -0.86
C THR A 267 -13.11 12.29 -1.57
N ILE A 268 -14.39 12.48 -1.90
CA ILE A 268 -15.18 11.52 -2.68
C ILE A 268 -14.58 11.36 -4.08
N LEU A 269 -14.31 12.45 -4.80
CA LEU A 269 -13.71 12.40 -6.14
C LEU A 269 -12.35 11.67 -6.11
N GLN A 270 -11.49 11.97 -5.14
CA GLN A 270 -10.20 11.29 -4.98
C GLN A 270 -10.37 9.80 -4.65
N SER A 271 -11.37 9.45 -3.83
CA SER A 271 -11.66 8.05 -3.50
C SER A 271 -12.13 7.26 -4.72
N VAL A 272 -12.90 7.87 -5.62
CA VAL A 272 -13.35 7.25 -6.88
C VAL A 272 -12.14 6.89 -7.76
N ILE A 273 -11.17 7.80 -7.89
CA ILE A 273 -9.93 7.49 -8.63
C ILE A 273 -9.23 6.30 -7.98
N SER A 274 -9.06 6.32 -6.64
CA SER A 274 -8.40 5.23 -5.93
C SER A 274 -9.11 3.89 -6.11
N VAL A 275 -10.44 3.84 -5.98
CA VAL A 275 -11.23 2.63 -6.22
C VAL A 275 -11.04 2.12 -7.65
N SER A 276 -10.96 3.01 -8.62
CA SER A 276 -10.87 2.68 -10.04
C SER A 276 -9.51 2.07 -10.43
N VAL A 277 -8.40 2.53 -9.81
CA VAL A 277 -7.04 2.18 -10.27
C VAL A 277 -6.26 1.24 -9.36
N ASP A 278 -6.70 1.04 -8.12
CA ASP A 278 -5.94 0.36 -7.07
C ASP A 278 -5.50 -1.08 -7.43
N MET A 279 -6.29 -1.79 -8.23
CA MET A 279 -6.01 -3.17 -8.67
C MET A 279 -5.41 -3.27 -10.08
N LEU A 280 -5.21 -2.16 -10.77
CA LEU A 280 -4.63 -2.20 -12.11
C LEU A 280 -3.14 -2.60 -12.05
N PRO A 281 -2.63 -3.35 -13.04
CA PRO A 281 -1.27 -3.88 -13.04
C PRO A 281 -0.22 -2.80 -13.41
N LEU A 282 -0.38 -1.60 -12.87
CA LEU A 282 0.51 -0.46 -13.08
C LEU A 282 0.99 0.05 -11.71
N PRO A 283 2.28 0.35 -11.53
CA PRO A 283 2.78 0.96 -10.30
C PRO A 283 2.03 2.25 -10.01
N GLY A 284 1.38 2.35 -8.82
CA GLY A 284 0.59 3.51 -8.44
C GLY A 284 -0.57 3.90 -9.37
N GLY A 285 -0.98 3.01 -10.30
CA GLY A 285 -2.00 3.29 -11.30
C GLY A 285 -1.58 4.35 -12.34
N MET A 286 -0.26 4.56 -12.53
CA MET A 286 0.29 5.61 -13.41
C MET A 286 -0.34 5.58 -14.81
N GLY A 287 -0.57 6.76 -15.36
CA GLY A 287 -1.26 6.98 -16.64
C GLY A 287 -2.78 7.03 -16.49
N ILE A 288 -3.39 6.01 -15.92
CA ILE A 288 -4.85 5.94 -15.76
C ILE A 288 -5.34 6.84 -14.62
N SER A 289 -4.61 6.87 -13.50
CA SER A 289 -4.98 7.76 -12.37
C SER A 289 -4.85 9.24 -12.75
N GLU A 290 -3.83 9.61 -13.50
CA GLU A 290 -3.64 10.97 -14.02
C GLU A 290 -4.76 11.32 -15.03
N SER A 291 -5.08 10.42 -15.96
CA SER A 291 -6.16 10.63 -16.92
C SER A 291 -7.51 10.81 -16.23
N LEU A 292 -7.82 9.98 -15.22
CA LEU A 292 -9.05 10.13 -14.44
C LEU A 292 -9.05 11.44 -13.63
N TYR A 293 -7.89 11.83 -13.07
CA TYR A 293 -7.76 13.09 -12.36
C TYR A 293 -8.08 14.27 -13.29
N LEU A 294 -7.46 14.31 -14.47
CA LEU A 294 -7.69 15.37 -15.47
C LEU A 294 -9.16 15.46 -15.89
N VAL A 295 -9.86 14.34 -16.04
CA VAL A 295 -11.29 14.34 -16.37
C VAL A 295 -12.15 14.81 -15.20
N MET A 296 -11.95 14.22 -14.02
CA MET A 296 -12.84 14.43 -12.87
C MET A 296 -12.63 15.78 -12.20
N PHE A 297 -11.41 16.29 -12.20
CA PHE A 297 -11.07 17.54 -11.52
C PHE A 297 -11.03 18.76 -12.45
N ALA A 298 -11.27 18.59 -13.77
CA ALA A 298 -11.35 19.71 -14.71
C ALA A 298 -12.34 20.80 -14.27
N PRO A 299 -13.59 20.50 -13.84
CA PRO A 299 -14.53 21.52 -13.39
C PRO A 299 -14.14 22.15 -12.03
N VAL A 300 -13.21 21.51 -11.29
CA VAL A 300 -12.76 21.98 -9.97
C VAL A 300 -11.62 22.97 -10.07
N PHE A 301 -10.62 22.70 -10.91
CA PHE A 301 -9.37 23.46 -10.98
C PHE A 301 -9.24 24.36 -12.21
N GLY A 302 -10.04 24.15 -13.26
CA GLY A 302 -9.96 24.95 -14.49
C GLY A 302 -8.54 24.96 -15.08
N GLU A 303 -7.96 26.16 -15.24
CA GLU A 303 -6.61 26.33 -15.79
C GLU A 303 -5.50 25.79 -14.87
N ALA A 304 -5.74 25.70 -13.58
CA ALA A 304 -4.78 25.15 -12.62
C ALA A 304 -4.85 23.60 -12.51
N LEU A 305 -5.56 22.92 -13.42
CA LEU A 305 -5.80 21.49 -13.35
C LEU A 305 -4.51 20.66 -13.38
N LEU A 306 -3.62 20.95 -14.33
CA LEU A 306 -2.35 20.22 -14.48
C LEU A 306 -1.41 20.46 -13.30
N PRO A 307 -1.15 21.71 -12.86
CA PRO A 307 -0.45 21.97 -11.62
C PRO A 307 -1.03 21.28 -10.39
N ALA A 308 -2.36 21.29 -10.24
CA ALA A 308 -3.02 20.63 -9.11
C ALA A 308 -2.86 19.11 -9.15
N MET A 309 -2.91 18.48 -10.32
CA MET A 309 -2.62 17.06 -10.51
C MET A 309 -1.18 16.75 -10.10
N LEU A 310 -0.21 17.51 -10.59
CA LEU A 310 1.21 17.32 -10.28
C LEU A 310 1.47 17.44 -8.77
N LEU A 311 0.91 18.44 -8.10
CA LEU A 311 1.02 18.59 -6.64
C LEU A 311 0.33 17.45 -5.88
N SER A 312 -0.91 17.11 -6.25
CA SER A 312 -1.66 16.04 -5.58
C SER A 312 -0.94 14.69 -5.70
N ARG A 313 -0.47 14.34 -6.90
CA ARG A 313 0.33 13.13 -7.15
C ARG A 313 1.72 13.25 -6.55
N GLY A 314 2.33 14.43 -6.66
CA GLY A 314 3.62 14.75 -6.05
C GLY A 314 3.65 14.42 -4.56
N ILE A 315 2.60 14.76 -3.84
CA ILE A 315 2.52 14.51 -2.39
C ILE A 315 1.99 13.11 -2.09
N SER A 316 0.84 12.72 -2.66
CA SER A 316 0.17 11.47 -2.27
C SER A 316 0.89 10.21 -2.76
N TYR A 317 1.72 10.31 -3.80
CA TYR A 317 2.46 9.16 -4.34
C TYR A 317 3.98 9.36 -4.27
N TYR A 318 4.52 10.42 -4.86
CA TYR A 318 5.97 10.57 -4.98
C TYR A 318 6.65 10.95 -3.66
N ALA A 319 6.10 11.90 -2.88
CA ALA A 319 6.64 12.20 -1.56
C ALA A 319 6.48 11.01 -0.62
N GLN A 320 5.33 10.30 -0.66
CA GLN A 320 5.13 9.05 0.06
C GLN A 320 6.23 8.02 -0.26
N MET A 321 6.52 7.82 -1.53
CA MET A 321 7.54 6.88 -1.99
C MET A 321 8.93 7.29 -1.53
N LEU A 322 9.30 8.57 -1.65
CA LEU A 322 10.61 9.09 -1.24
C LEU A 322 10.82 8.99 0.28
N ILE A 323 9.84 9.41 1.08
CA ILE A 323 9.88 9.28 2.54
C ILE A 323 10.01 7.80 2.92
N SER A 324 9.23 6.94 2.28
CA SER A 324 9.29 5.49 2.53
C SER A 324 10.61 4.87 2.09
N ALA A 325 11.24 5.36 1.01
CA ALA A 325 12.57 4.93 0.58
C ALA A 325 13.64 5.24 1.65
N VAL A 326 13.66 6.48 2.16
CA VAL A 326 14.57 6.89 3.24
C VAL A 326 14.36 6.03 4.48
N MET A 327 13.11 5.83 4.90
CA MET A 327 12.80 5.00 6.06
C MET A 327 13.10 3.51 5.83
N THR A 328 13.06 3.04 4.59
CA THR A 328 13.51 1.67 4.23
C THR A 328 15.02 1.51 4.42
N CYS A 329 15.81 2.54 4.07
CA CYS A 329 17.24 2.54 4.38
C CYS A 329 17.47 2.50 5.91
N VAL A 330 16.72 3.29 6.68
CA VAL A 330 16.77 3.26 8.16
C VAL A 330 16.41 1.87 8.69
N ALA A 331 15.35 1.25 8.17
CA ALA A 331 14.96 -0.11 8.54
C ALA A 331 16.07 -1.14 8.26
N TYR A 332 16.76 -1.00 7.14
CA TYR A 332 17.91 -1.86 6.82
C TYR A 332 19.04 -1.76 7.84
N PHE A 333 19.36 -0.55 8.31
CA PHE A 333 20.41 -0.35 9.32
C PHE A 333 19.96 -0.82 10.73
N ILE A 334 18.73 -0.57 11.12
CA ILE A 334 18.25 -0.89 12.48
C ILE A 334 17.95 -2.40 12.59
N ILE A 335 17.19 -2.96 11.65
CA ILE A 335 16.71 -4.34 11.71
C ILE A 335 17.71 -5.30 11.03
N GLY A 336 18.30 -4.87 9.92
CA GLY A 336 19.24 -5.70 9.15
C GLY A 336 20.58 -5.94 9.82
N ARG A 337 21.04 -5.03 10.69
CA ARG A 337 22.34 -5.11 11.37
C ARG A 337 22.34 -6.10 12.53
N LYS A 338 21.23 -6.28 13.22
CA LYS A 338 21.10 -7.23 14.36
C LYS A 338 21.42 -8.67 13.99
N GLU A 339 21.16 -9.10 12.76
CA GLU A 339 21.50 -10.45 12.31
C GLU A 339 23.01 -10.68 12.13
N GLN A 340 23.80 -9.60 12.01
CA GLN A 340 25.26 -9.68 11.83
C GLN A 340 26.02 -9.73 13.16
N GLU A 341 25.44 -9.22 14.22
CA GLU A 341 26.06 -9.23 15.57
C GLU A 341 25.80 -10.55 16.33
N GLU A 342 24.80 -11.34 15.92
CA GLU A 342 24.45 -12.65 16.53
C GLU A 342 25.06 -13.87 15.77
N LYS A 343 25.79 -13.64 14.66
CA LYS A 343 26.53 -14.68 13.90
C LYS A 343 28.04 -14.55 14.07
#